data_c8cff057e8414008cba1f9d520b171e3
#
_entry.id   c8cff057e8414008cba1f9d520b171e3
#
_cell.length_a   1.000
_cell.length_b   1.000
_cell.length_c   1.000
_cell.angle_alpha   90.00
_cell.angle_beta   90.00
_cell.angle_gamma   90.00
#
_symmetry.space_group_name_H-M   'P 1'
#
loop_
_entity.id
_entity.type
_entity.pdbx_description
1 polymer ?
#
loop_
_entity_poly.entity_id
_entity_poly.type
_entity_poly.pdbx_seq_one_letter_code
_entity_poly.pdbx_strand_id
1 'polypeptide(L)'
;MRRTDSSGLTQGADWQAACQAAANVPRGGARDFFARYFEAIQVGDGRSLATGYYEPEIAGSRDRRSGYEVPIYARPRDLIDVDLGAFSAALKGKKVRGKVQGTNLVPYDDRTAIEQGSLQGRAPVLAWGADPVEVFFLQIQGSGRLRLPGGDIMRVGYDTQNGRDYTGIGALMKARGLLGPGQTSMQGIVAWLHGHPEEGRAIMRENKSFVFFRELDGPPQGAMGYAVTGQVSAAADPKFVPLGAPVFLSMDRQDATGLWVAQDTGGAIKGANRFDTFWGAGETARAVAGGMSARGTAFLLLPIGTLARAGIVAPGGTVGAIPQP
;
A
#
# COMPACT_ATOMS: atom_id res chain seq x y z
N MET A 1 7.98 -1.93 -21.33
CA MET A 1 7.86 -1.40 -19.96
C MET A 1 6.62 -0.51 -19.89
N ARG A 2 5.63 -0.85 -19.07
CA ARG A 2 4.49 0.04 -18.84
C ARG A 2 5.02 1.31 -18.17
N ARG A 3 4.53 2.47 -18.56
CA ARG A 3 4.91 3.77 -18.00
C ARG A 3 4.52 3.80 -16.50
N THR A 4 5.48 3.47 -15.64
CA THR A 4 5.29 3.41 -14.18
C THR A 4 5.74 4.68 -13.46
N ASP A 5 6.40 5.58 -14.19
CA ASP A 5 6.86 6.85 -13.64
C ASP A 5 5.87 7.97 -13.91
N SER A 6 5.07 8.30 -12.90
CA SER A 6 4.19 9.48 -12.89
C SER A 6 4.87 10.71 -12.27
N SER A 7 6.09 10.57 -11.73
CA SER A 7 6.89 11.69 -11.22
C SER A 7 7.50 12.52 -12.35
N GLY A 8 7.70 11.90 -13.52
CA GLY A 8 8.41 12.51 -14.65
C GLY A 8 9.93 12.57 -14.49
N LEU A 9 10.49 12.02 -13.41
CA LEU A 9 11.93 12.06 -13.14
C LEU A 9 12.74 11.18 -14.08
N THR A 10 12.20 10.01 -14.46
CA THR A 10 12.92 9.02 -15.25
C THR A 10 12.25 8.74 -16.59
N GLN A 11 13.04 8.23 -17.53
CA GLN A 11 12.59 7.66 -18.80
C GLN A 11 12.99 6.19 -18.87
N GLY A 12 12.30 5.39 -19.67
CA GLY A 12 12.64 3.96 -19.82
C GLY A 12 14.08 3.72 -20.28
N ALA A 13 14.64 4.64 -21.07
CA ALA A 13 16.02 4.57 -21.53
C ALA A 13 17.05 4.73 -20.40
N ASP A 14 16.74 5.51 -19.37
CA ASP A 14 17.65 5.73 -18.23
C ASP A 14 17.95 4.41 -17.50
N TRP A 15 16.99 3.51 -17.43
CA TRP A 15 17.09 2.22 -16.72
C TRP A 15 17.80 1.13 -17.51
N GLN A 16 18.03 1.30 -18.81
CA GLN A 16 18.44 0.21 -19.69
C GLN A 16 19.79 -0.38 -19.29
N ALA A 17 20.79 0.45 -19.02
CA ALA A 17 22.15 -0.02 -18.64
C ALA A 17 22.13 -0.76 -17.30
N ALA A 18 21.45 -0.21 -16.29
CA ALA A 18 21.32 -0.84 -14.98
C ALA A 18 20.56 -2.17 -15.08
N CYS A 19 19.47 -2.23 -15.83
CA CYS A 19 18.69 -3.46 -16.01
C CYS A 19 19.47 -4.56 -16.74
N GLN A 20 20.25 -4.22 -17.75
CA GLN A 20 21.12 -5.19 -18.46
C GLN A 20 22.20 -5.74 -17.55
N ALA A 21 22.83 -4.86 -16.76
CA ALA A 21 23.90 -5.25 -15.85
C ALA A 21 23.40 -6.09 -14.66
N ALA A 22 22.19 -5.81 -14.17
CA ALA A 22 21.61 -6.46 -13.00
C ALA A 22 21.54 -8.00 -13.11
N ALA A 23 21.29 -8.51 -14.33
CA ALA A 23 21.22 -9.96 -14.58
C ALA A 23 22.54 -10.70 -14.33
N ASN A 24 23.67 -9.99 -14.36
CA ASN A 24 25.03 -10.56 -14.26
C ASN A 24 25.74 -10.15 -12.96
N VAL A 25 25.04 -9.55 -12.00
CA VAL A 25 25.63 -9.17 -10.71
C VAL A 25 25.92 -10.42 -9.89
N PRO A 26 27.19 -10.68 -9.51
CA PRO A 26 27.52 -11.83 -8.71
C PRO A 26 26.97 -11.69 -7.28
N ARG A 27 26.85 -12.82 -6.57
CA ARG A 27 26.47 -12.80 -5.16
C ARG A 27 27.48 -11.95 -4.36
N GLY A 28 27.00 -10.98 -3.59
CA GLY A 28 27.82 -10.01 -2.86
C GLY A 28 28.20 -8.76 -3.65
N GLY A 29 27.97 -8.72 -4.97
CA GLY A 29 28.30 -7.58 -5.83
C GLY A 29 27.29 -6.43 -5.84
N ALA A 30 26.27 -6.47 -5.00
CA ALA A 30 25.19 -5.47 -5.01
C ALA A 30 25.71 -4.04 -4.74
N ARG A 31 26.66 -3.88 -3.80
CA ARG A 31 27.21 -2.57 -3.46
C ARG A 31 27.88 -1.92 -4.66
N ASP A 32 28.76 -2.65 -5.35
CA ASP A 32 29.48 -2.15 -6.51
C ASP A 32 28.54 -1.87 -7.68
N PHE A 33 27.52 -2.72 -7.84
CA PHE A 33 26.47 -2.51 -8.81
C PHE A 33 25.73 -1.19 -8.58
N PHE A 34 25.24 -0.93 -7.36
CA PHE A 34 24.54 0.32 -7.06
C PHE A 34 25.47 1.53 -7.18
N ALA A 35 26.71 1.44 -6.69
CA ALA A 35 27.69 2.52 -6.82
C ALA A 35 28.03 2.86 -8.28
N ARG A 36 28.01 1.86 -9.17
CA ARG A 36 28.37 2.04 -10.58
C ARG A 36 27.23 2.55 -11.45
N TYR A 37 25.97 2.17 -11.14
CA TYR A 37 24.84 2.42 -12.03
C TYR A 37 23.83 3.41 -11.49
N PHE A 38 23.94 3.83 -10.23
CA PHE A 38 22.93 4.70 -9.60
C PHE A 38 23.56 5.92 -8.95
N GLU A 39 22.83 7.02 -9.01
CA GLU A 39 23.06 8.23 -8.24
C GLU A 39 21.97 8.36 -7.17
N ALA A 40 22.36 8.80 -5.98
CA ALA A 40 21.46 8.94 -4.84
C ALA A 40 20.99 10.40 -4.70
N ILE A 41 19.69 10.59 -4.55
CA ILE A 41 19.12 11.92 -4.34
C ILE A 41 18.20 11.93 -3.12
N GLN A 42 18.15 13.06 -2.43
CA GLN A 42 17.11 13.35 -1.46
C GLN A 42 16.04 14.22 -2.11
N VAL A 43 14.77 13.90 -1.88
CA VAL A 43 13.64 14.71 -2.34
C VAL A 43 13.24 15.67 -1.22
N GLY A 44 13.22 16.98 -1.51
CA GLY A 44 12.96 18.01 -0.51
C GLY A 44 14.04 18.05 0.57
N ASP A 45 13.65 18.06 1.84
CA ASP A 45 14.56 18.05 3.00
C ASP A 45 15.07 16.65 3.38
N GLY A 46 14.67 15.62 2.63
CA GLY A 46 15.05 14.23 2.85
C GLY A 46 14.42 13.57 4.07
N ARG A 47 13.75 14.31 4.96
CA ARG A 47 13.13 13.73 6.15
C ARG A 47 12.04 12.73 5.78
N SER A 48 12.16 11.52 6.30
CA SER A 48 11.33 10.39 5.94
C SER A 48 10.58 9.80 7.11
N LEU A 49 9.39 9.27 6.81
CA LEU A 49 8.60 8.44 7.70
C LEU A 49 8.33 7.10 7.01
N ALA A 50 8.74 6.02 7.65
CA ALA A 50 8.41 4.66 7.23
C ALA A 50 7.46 4.00 8.24
N THR A 51 6.39 3.41 7.72
CA THR A 51 5.51 2.49 8.45
C THR A 51 5.64 1.09 7.85
N GLY A 52 4.87 0.12 8.33
CA GLY A 52 4.93 -1.23 7.83
C GLY A 52 3.57 -1.79 7.47
N TYR A 53 3.54 -2.64 6.45
CA TYR A 53 2.39 -3.48 6.12
C TYR A 53 2.81 -4.93 5.91
N TYR A 54 1.84 -5.83 5.96
CA TYR A 54 2.07 -7.27 5.88
C TYR A 54 0.88 -7.95 5.23
N GLU A 55 1.01 -9.22 4.89
CA GLU A 55 -0.10 -10.06 4.41
C GLU A 55 -0.77 -10.75 5.61
N PRO A 56 -1.94 -10.27 6.07
CA PRO A 56 -2.66 -10.89 7.19
C PRO A 56 -3.17 -12.27 6.82
N GLU A 57 -3.27 -13.14 7.82
CA GLU A 57 -3.97 -14.41 7.72
C GLU A 57 -5.13 -14.40 8.70
N ILE A 58 -6.35 -14.51 8.18
CA ILE A 58 -7.59 -14.45 8.96
C ILE A 58 -8.43 -15.71 8.74
N ALA A 59 -9.33 -16.01 9.66
CA ALA A 59 -10.29 -17.09 9.49
C ALA A 59 -11.33 -16.73 8.44
N GLY A 60 -11.53 -17.60 7.44
CA GLY A 60 -12.47 -17.38 6.34
C GLY A 60 -13.18 -18.65 5.89
N SER A 61 -14.24 -18.50 5.10
CA SER A 61 -14.99 -19.59 4.47
C SER A 61 -15.47 -19.17 3.09
N ARG A 62 -15.51 -20.10 2.13
CA ARG A 62 -16.11 -19.84 0.82
C ARG A 62 -17.61 -19.66 0.90
N ASP A 63 -18.25 -20.33 1.85
CA ASP A 63 -19.69 -20.29 2.04
C ASP A 63 -20.06 -19.54 3.31
N ARG A 64 -21.19 -18.84 3.28
CA ARG A 64 -21.77 -18.24 4.48
C ARG A 64 -22.25 -19.32 5.44
N ARG A 65 -21.78 -19.26 6.68
CA ARG A 65 -22.17 -20.17 7.75
C ARG A 65 -21.98 -19.53 9.12
N SER A 66 -22.52 -20.14 10.16
CA SER A 66 -22.36 -19.65 11.55
C SER A 66 -20.88 -19.41 11.89
N GLY A 67 -20.57 -18.23 12.42
CA GLY A 67 -19.21 -17.78 12.71
C GLY A 67 -18.41 -17.26 11.49
N TYR A 68 -18.99 -17.26 10.28
CA TYR A 68 -18.41 -16.72 9.05
C TYR A 68 -19.47 -15.91 8.31
N GLU A 69 -19.71 -14.68 8.77
CA GLU A 69 -20.85 -13.88 8.33
C GLU A 69 -20.46 -12.53 7.73
N VAL A 70 -19.16 -12.18 7.78
CA VAL A 70 -18.64 -10.92 7.23
C VAL A 70 -18.27 -11.10 5.77
N PRO A 71 -18.98 -10.49 4.82
CA PRO A 71 -18.73 -10.71 3.39
C PRO A 71 -17.43 -10.03 2.94
N ILE A 72 -16.64 -10.77 2.17
CA ILE A 72 -15.47 -10.28 1.44
C ILE A 72 -15.88 -10.19 -0.02
N TYR A 73 -16.13 -8.95 -0.48
CA TYR A 73 -16.70 -8.70 -1.80
C TYR A 73 -15.65 -8.62 -2.90
N ALA A 74 -15.98 -9.16 -4.08
CA ALA A 74 -15.37 -8.79 -5.34
C ALA A 74 -15.88 -7.42 -5.82
N ARG A 75 -15.27 -6.90 -6.88
CA ARG A 75 -15.70 -5.66 -7.52
C ARG A 75 -17.19 -5.71 -7.87
N PRO A 76 -17.99 -4.74 -7.43
CA PRO A 76 -19.38 -4.64 -7.82
C PRO A 76 -19.52 -4.40 -9.34
N ARG A 77 -20.56 -4.98 -9.93
CA ARG A 77 -20.79 -4.89 -11.38
C ARG A 77 -21.17 -3.49 -11.85
N ASP A 78 -21.73 -2.69 -10.98
CA ASP A 78 -22.19 -1.33 -11.22
C ASP A 78 -21.20 -0.23 -10.77
N LEU A 79 -20.01 -0.62 -10.32
CA LEU A 79 -18.94 0.32 -9.99
C LEU A 79 -18.24 0.79 -11.27
N ILE A 80 -18.33 2.09 -11.52
CA ILE A 80 -17.80 2.75 -12.73
C ILE A 80 -16.56 3.55 -12.35
N ASP A 81 -15.46 3.33 -13.10
CA ASP A 81 -14.28 4.19 -13.08
C ASP A 81 -14.41 5.23 -14.19
N VAL A 82 -14.27 6.51 -13.84
CA VAL A 82 -14.31 7.62 -14.80
C VAL A 82 -12.97 8.34 -14.82
N ASP A 83 -12.33 8.37 -15.98
CA ASP A 83 -11.17 9.23 -16.23
C ASP A 83 -11.68 10.60 -16.68
N LEU A 84 -11.60 11.58 -15.80
CA LEU A 84 -12.07 12.94 -16.08
C LEU A 84 -11.23 13.63 -17.16
N GLY A 85 -9.99 13.17 -17.39
CA GLY A 85 -9.15 13.67 -18.48
C GLY A 85 -9.72 13.39 -19.88
N ALA A 86 -10.58 12.37 -20.02
CA ALA A 86 -11.29 12.10 -21.27
C ALA A 86 -12.36 13.16 -21.61
N PHE A 87 -12.84 13.90 -20.60
CA PHE A 87 -13.87 14.94 -20.77
C PHE A 87 -13.28 16.34 -20.90
N SER A 88 -12.13 16.60 -20.25
CA SER A 88 -11.48 17.91 -20.29
C SER A 88 -9.98 17.77 -20.02
N ALA A 89 -9.17 18.44 -20.84
CA ALA A 89 -7.72 18.51 -20.67
C ALA A 89 -7.31 19.08 -19.29
N ALA A 90 -8.10 20.00 -18.72
CA ALA A 90 -7.88 20.57 -17.40
C ALA A 90 -8.03 19.54 -16.25
N LEU A 91 -8.70 18.42 -16.52
CA LEU A 91 -8.93 17.34 -15.56
C LEU A 91 -8.02 16.13 -15.79
N LYS A 92 -7.01 16.25 -16.65
CA LYS A 92 -6.07 15.19 -16.97
C LYS A 92 -5.43 14.60 -15.70
N GLY A 93 -5.47 13.27 -15.58
CA GLY A 93 -4.96 12.52 -14.43
C GLY A 93 -5.90 12.46 -13.22
N LYS A 94 -7.04 13.14 -13.26
CA LYS A 94 -8.08 13.03 -12.23
C LYS A 94 -9.04 11.90 -12.59
N LYS A 95 -9.30 11.02 -11.60
CA LYS A 95 -10.24 9.90 -11.73
C LYS A 95 -11.24 9.92 -10.58
N VAL A 96 -12.48 9.54 -10.86
CA VAL A 96 -13.52 9.36 -9.85
C VAL A 96 -14.16 7.98 -10.02
N ARG A 97 -14.78 7.48 -8.95
CA ARG A 97 -15.56 6.25 -8.95
C ARG A 97 -16.97 6.50 -8.47
N GLY A 98 -17.93 5.85 -9.10
CA GLY A 98 -19.31 6.02 -8.76
C GLY A 98 -20.20 4.94 -9.36
N LYS A 99 -21.50 5.18 -9.29
CA LYS A 99 -22.54 4.38 -9.94
C LYS A 99 -23.54 5.30 -10.65
N VAL A 100 -24.25 4.77 -11.63
CA VAL A 100 -25.34 5.51 -12.27
C VAL A 100 -26.60 5.41 -11.40
N GLN A 101 -27.22 6.57 -11.15
CA GLN A 101 -28.53 6.67 -10.50
C GLN A 101 -29.42 7.57 -11.37
N GLY A 102 -30.39 6.98 -12.03
CA GLY A 102 -31.14 7.69 -13.08
C GLY A 102 -30.20 8.11 -14.20
N THR A 103 -30.14 9.42 -14.46
CA THR A 103 -29.24 10.02 -15.47
C THR A 103 -27.94 10.57 -14.89
N ASN A 104 -27.71 10.40 -13.60
CA ASN A 104 -26.56 10.99 -12.90
C ASN A 104 -25.52 9.95 -12.52
N LEU A 105 -24.23 10.31 -12.65
CA LEU A 105 -23.14 9.63 -11.99
C LEU A 105 -23.05 10.15 -10.54
N VAL A 106 -23.27 9.27 -9.58
CA VAL A 106 -23.19 9.61 -8.16
C VAL A 106 -22.03 8.87 -7.49
N PRO A 107 -21.49 9.39 -6.37
CA PRO A 107 -20.47 8.66 -5.62
C PRO A 107 -20.96 7.28 -5.21
N TYR A 108 -20.07 6.27 -5.24
CA TYR A 108 -20.42 4.91 -4.84
C TYR A 108 -20.79 4.84 -3.35
N ASP A 109 -21.43 3.76 -2.93
CA ASP A 109 -21.84 3.53 -1.54
C ASP A 109 -20.61 3.58 -0.62
N ASP A 110 -20.75 4.20 0.53
CA ASP A 110 -19.70 4.22 1.55
C ASP A 110 -19.74 2.93 2.39
N ARG A 111 -18.75 2.78 3.28
CA ARG A 111 -18.64 1.63 4.18
C ARG A 111 -19.93 1.37 4.95
N THR A 112 -20.56 2.40 5.49
CA THR A 112 -21.78 2.25 6.29
C THR A 112 -22.91 1.62 5.47
N ALA A 113 -23.17 2.16 4.28
CA ALA A 113 -24.19 1.63 3.38
C ALA A 113 -23.88 0.18 2.95
N ILE A 114 -22.60 -0.11 2.67
CA ILE A 114 -22.14 -1.45 2.27
C ILE A 114 -22.37 -2.46 3.41
N GLU A 115 -21.95 -2.13 4.62
CA GLU A 115 -22.15 -2.98 5.81
C GLU A 115 -23.64 -3.16 6.19
N GLN A 116 -24.49 -2.22 5.79
CA GLN A 116 -25.95 -2.30 5.91
C GLN A 116 -26.61 -3.09 4.77
N GLY A 117 -25.82 -3.69 3.87
CA GLY A 117 -26.30 -4.60 2.85
C GLY A 117 -26.59 -3.96 1.49
N SER A 118 -26.14 -2.73 1.20
CA SER A 118 -26.39 -2.08 -0.10
C SER A 118 -25.84 -2.84 -1.30
N LEU A 119 -24.89 -3.77 -1.10
CA LEU A 119 -24.30 -4.59 -2.16
C LEU A 119 -25.01 -5.93 -2.40
N GLN A 120 -26.06 -6.25 -1.63
CA GLN A 120 -26.79 -7.49 -1.81
C GLN A 120 -27.33 -7.62 -3.25
N GLY A 121 -26.94 -8.69 -3.95
CA GLY A 121 -27.28 -8.92 -5.35
C GLY A 121 -26.51 -8.06 -6.37
N ARG A 122 -25.69 -7.08 -5.93
CA ARG A 122 -24.91 -6.18 -6.80
C ARG A 122 -23.43 -6.53 -6.91
N ALA A 123 -22.86 -7.13 -5.87
CA ALA A 123 -21.47 -7.56 -5.85
C ALA A 123 -21.37 -9.07 -5.58
N PRO A 124 -20.48 -9.80 -6.28
CA PRO A 124 -20.16 -11.16 -5.89
C PRO A 124 -19.47 -11.19 -4.53
N VAL A 125 -19.81 -12.18 -3.70
CA VAL A 125 -19.07 -12.47 -2.48
C VAL A 125 -18.03 -13.55 -2.80
N LEU A 126 -16.75 -13.25 -2.57
CA LEU A 126 -15.65 -14.20 -2.79
C LEU A 126 -15.53 -15.20 -1.65
N ALA A 127 -15.72 -14.71 -0.44
CA ALA A 127 -15.58 -15.46 0.79
C ALA A 127 -16.26 -14.72 1.95
N TRP A 128 -16.30 -15.35 3.10
CA TRP A 128 -16.87 -14.84 4.34
C TRP A 128 -15.83 -14.89 5.45
N GLY A 129 -15.52 -13.76 6.06
CA GLY A 129 -14.65 -13.67 7.24
C GLY A 129 -15.39 -14.00 8.53
N ALA A 130 -14.65 -14.44 9.52
CA ALA A 130 -15.20 -14.72 10.85
C ALA A 130 -15.32 -13.47 11.72
N ASP A 131 -14.42 -12.51 11.57
CA ASP A 131 -14.27 -11.36 12.45
C ASP A 131 -14.30 -10.05 11.63
N PRO A 132 -15.23 -9.11 11.92
CA PRO A 132 -15.33 -7.86 11.20
C PRO A 132 -14.11 -6.94 11.38
N VAL A 133 -13.41 -7.01 12.52
CA VAL A 133 -12.19 -6.24 12.77
C VAL A 133 -11.06 -6.76 11.88
N GLU A 134 -10.87 -8.08 11.82
CA GLU A 134 -9.86 -8.69 10.96
C GLU A 134 -10.15 -8.43 9.47
N VAL A 135 -11.42 -8.48 9.03
CA VAL A 135 -11.80 -8.13 7.65
C VAL A 135 -11.57 -6.65 7.36
N PHE A 136 -11.82 -5.77 8.32
CA PHE A 136 -11.51 -4.35 8.18
C PHE A 136 -10.01 -4.13 7.98
N PHE A 137 -9.15 -4.77 8.78
CA PHE A 137 -7.70 -4.67 8.61
C PHE A 137 -7.20 -5.35 7.34
N LEU A 138 -7.81 -6.45 6.89
CA LEU A 138 -7.54 -7.03 5.57
C LEU A 138 -7.75 -6.01 4.45
N GLN A 139 -8.80 -5.18 4.52
CA GLN A 139 -9.04 -4.11 3.55
C GLN A 139 -7.98 -3.01 3.61
N ILE A 140 -7.46 -2.69 4.80
CA ILE A 140 -6.38 -1.71 4.98
C ILE A 140 -5.07 -2.23 4.38
N GLN A 141 -4.76 -3.52 4.59
CA GLN A 141 -3.56 -4.17 4.05
C GLN A 141 -3.65 -4.42 2.53
N GLY A 142 -4.85 -4.52 1.98
CA GLY A 142 -5.11 -4.69 0.54
C GLY A 142 -4.88 -6.09 0.00
N SER A 143 -4.27 -7.00 0.77
CA SER A 143 -4.12 -8.42 0.43
C SER A 143 -4.09 -9.25 1.70
N GLY A 144 -4.36 -10.54 1.58
CA GLY A 144 -4.27 -11.47 2.72
C GLY A 144 -4.62 -12.89 2.37
N ARG A 145 -4.55 -13.73 3.39
CA ARG A 145 -4.84 -15.15 3.36
C ARG A 145 -6.07 -15.44 4.19
N LEU A 146 -6.98 -16.20 3.62
CA LEU A 146 -8.14 -16.74 4.31
C LEU A 146 -7.85 -18.21 4.64
N ARG A 147 -7.70 -18.52 5.92
CA ARG A 147 -7.60 -19.90 6.38
C ARG A 147 -9.00 -20.51 6.36
N LEU A 148 -9.23 -21.42 5.43
CA LEU A 148 -10.51 -22.11 5.26
C LEU A 148 -10.65 -23.23 6.29
N PRO A 149 -11.87 -23.67 6.60
CA PRO A 149 -12.12 -24.69 7.63
C PRO A 149 -11.48 -26.05 7.39
N GLY A 150 -11.19 -26.37 6.11
CA GLY A 150 -10.43 -27.58 5.73
C GLY A 150 -8.93 -27.49 5.91
N GLY A 151 -8.41 -26.30 6.32
CA GLY A 151 -6.99 -26.01 6.42
C GLY A 151 -6.39 -25.41 5.16
N ASP A 152 -7.11 -25.38 4.06
CA ASP A 152 -6.69 -24.74 2.81
C ASP A 152 -6.56 -23.23 2.98
N ILE A 153 -5.69 -22.63 2.17
CA ILE A 153 -5.48 -21.20 2.13
C ILE A 153 -6.01 -20.62 0.82
N MET A 154 -6.99 -19.75 0.93
CA MET A 154 -7.43 -18.90 -0.17
C MET A 154 -6.73 -17.54 -0.06
N ARG A 155 -6.10 -17.08 -1.14
CA ARG A 155 -5.48 -15.75 -1.17
C ARG A 155 -6.37 -14.75 -1.84
N VAL A 156 -6.45 -13.56 -1.25
CA VAL A 156 -7.17 -12.42 -1.83
C VAL A 156 -6.22 -11.22 -1.95
N GLY A 157 -6.41 -10.46 -2.99
CA GLY A 157 -5.65 -9.23 -3.23
C GLY A 157 -6.55 -8.12 -3.71
N TYR A 158 -6.07 -6.89 -3.56
CA TYR A 158 -6.76 -5.68 -3.98
C TYR A 158 -7.14 -5.76 -5.46
N ASP A 159 -8.39 -5.46 -5.76
CA ASP A 159 -8.89 -5.23 -7.10
C ASP A 159 -9.17 -3.72 -7.29
N THR A 160 -10.06 -3.18 -6.48
CA THR A 160 -10.44 -1.77 -6.53
C THR A 160 -11.00 -1.31 -5.17
N GLN A 161 -11.41 -0.07 -5.06
CA GLN A 161 -12.11 0.49 -3.90
C GLN A 161 -13.28 1.38 -4.35
N ASN A 162 -14.16 1.76 -3.42
CA ASN A 162 -15.41 2.46 -3.69
C ASN A 162 -15.29 3.94 -4.10
N GLY A 163 -14.09 4.51 -4.20
CA GLY A 163 -13.88 5.93 -4.56
C GLY A 163 -14.07 6.93 -3.42
N ARG A 164 -14.35 6.45 -2.19
CA ARG A 164 -14.47 7.30 -1.01
C ARG A 164 -13.10 7.56 -0.37
N ASP A 165 -13.02 8.66 0.36
CA ASP A 165 -11.82 9.06 1.08
C ASP A 165 -11.45 8.05 2.16
N TYR A 166 -10.16 7.84 2.32
CA TYR A 166 -9.59 7.02 3.38
C TYR A 166 -9.40 7.84 4.64
N THR A 167 -9.91 7.32 5.77
CA THR A 167 -9.66 7.86 7.11
C THR A 167 -8.92 6.83 7.94
N GLY A 168 -7.70 7.18 8.40
CA GLY A 168 -6.92 6.34 9.31
C GLY A 168 -7.52 6.34 10.71
N ILE A 169 -8.18 5.25 11.10
CA ILE A 169 -8.88 5.17 12.39
C ILE A 169 -7.94 5.29 13.60
N GLY A 170 -6.69 4.85 13.49
CA GLY A 170 -5.71 4.97 14.58
C GLY A 170 -5.42 6.42 14.95
N ALA A 171 -5.27 7.32 13.96
CA ALA A 171 -5.11 8.75 14.20
C ALA A 171 -6.38 9.36 14.80
N LEU A 172 -7.55 8.96 14.31
CA LEU A 172 -8.85 9.38 14.82
C LEU A 172 -9.04 8.97 16.29
N MET A 173 -8.79 7.71 16.62
CA MET A 173 -8.89 7.18 17.98
C MET A 173 -7.95 7.90 18.95
N LYS A 174 -6.71 8.16 18.50
CA LYS A 174 -5.74 8.95 19.29
C LYS A 174 -6.24 10.37 19.53
N ALA A 175 -6.75 11.05 18.50
CA ALA A 175 -7.28 12.40 18.63
C ALA A 175 -8.49 12.49 19.58
N ARG A 176 -9.29 11.41 19.67
CA ARG A 176 -10.44 11.31 20.57
C ARG A 176 -10.09 10.78 21.96
N GLY A 177 -8.81 10.52 22.25
CA GLY A 177 -8.36 10.01 23.55
C GLY A 177 -8.84 8.58 23.89
N LEU A 178 -9.20 7.79 22.89
CA LEU A 178 -9.72 6.43 23.08
C LEU A 178 -8.61 5.39 23.35
N LEU A 179 -7.36 5.72 23.02
CA LEU A 179 -6.22 4.84 23.16
C LEU A 179 -5.35 5.29 24.34
N GLY A 180 -5.14 4.41 25.29
CA GLY A 180 -4.21 4.63 26.41
C GLY A 180 -2.74 4.56 26.00
N PRO A 181 -1.81 4.83 26.93
CA PRO A 181 -0.39 4.66 26.71
C PRO A 181 -0.05 3.25 26.20
N GLY A 182 0.77 3.15 25.15
CA GLY A 182 1.14 1.86 24.53
C GLY A 182 0.10 1.22 23.62
N GLN A 183 -1.12 1.76 23.52
CA GLN A 183 -2.21 1.21 22.69
C GLN A 183 -2.28 1.77 21.28
N THR A 184 -1.34 2.63 20.87
CA THR A 184 -1.32 3.26 19.53
C THR A 184 -0.78 2.37 18.42
N SER A 185 -0.30 1.15 18.76
CA SER A 185 0.06 0.13 17.79
C SER A 185 -1.19 -0.49 17.16
N MET A 186 -1.03 -1.17 16.02
CA MET A 186 -2.13 -1.91 15.38
C MET A 186 -2.74 -2.94 16.34
N GLN A 187 -1.91 -3.64 17.11
CA GLN A 187 -2.38 -4.62 18.10
C GLN A 187 -3.23 -3.98 19.20
N GLY A 188 -2.83 -2.82 19.68
CA GLY A 188 -3.61 -2.06 20.68
C GLY A 188 -4.94 -1.58 20.12
N ILE A 189 -4.96 -1.11 18.88
CA ILE A 189 -6.20 -0.71 18.19
C ILE A 189 -7.13 -1.92 18.01
N VAL A 190 -6.63 -3.06 17.53
CA VAL A 190 -7.42 -4.29 17.38
C VAL A 190 -8.00 -4.75 18.72
N ALA A 191 -7.19 -4.76 19.77
CA ALA A 191 -7.66 -5.14 21.11
C ALA A 191 -8.76 -4.19 21.63
N TRP A 192 -8.61 -2.89 21.38
CA TRP A 192 -9.65 -1.92 21.76
C TRP A 192 -10.94 -2.13 20.98
N LEU A 193 -10.87 -2.35 19.66
CA LEU A 193 -12.06 -2.61 18.83
C LEU A 193 -12.83 -3.87 19.25
N HIS A 194 -12.11 -4.94 19.64
CA HIS A 194 -12.73 -6.14 20.16
C HIS A 194 -13.36 -5.92 21.54
N GLY A 195 -12.73 -5.10 22.40
CA GLY A 195 -13.27 -4.76 23.70
C GLY A 195 -14.51 -3.83 23.68
N HIS A 196 -14.71 -3.13 22.54
CA HIS A 196 -15.77 -2.13 22.37
C HIS A 196 -16.52 -2.34 21.05
N PRO A 197 -17.27 -3.44 20.87
CA PRO A 197 -17.77 -3.85 19.55
C PRO A 197 -18.71 -2.83 18.88
N GLU A 198 -19.54 -2.12 19.62
CA GLU A 198 -20.47 -1.13 19.06
C GLU A 198 -19.75 0.18 18.69
N GLU A 199 -18.95 0.72 19.62
CA GLU A 199 -18.14 1.92 19.35
C GLU A 199 -17.07 1.62 18.30
N GLY A 200 -16.47 0.42 18.33
CA GLY A 200 -15.51 -0.05 17.35
C GLY A 200 -16.09 -0.08 15.94
N ARG A 201 -17.33 -0.58 15.80
CA ARG A 201 -18.04 -0.53 14.53
C ARG A 201 -18.27 0.92 14.06
N ALA A 202 -18.68 1.81 14.95
CA ALA A 202 -18.86 3.22 14.62
C ALA A 202 -17.53 3.87 14.18
N ILE A 203 -16.43 3.60 14.86
CA ILE A 203 -15.09 4.08 14.51
C ILE A 203 -14.63 3.54 13.15
N MET A 204 -14.80 2.26 12.87
CA MET A 204 -14.42 1.67 11.58
C MET A 204 -15.23 2.29 10.42
N ARG A 205 -16.47 2.68 10.63
CA ARG A 205 -17.34 3.36 9.64
C ARG A 205 -16.94 4.79 9.32
N GLU A 206 -16.16 5.44 10.18
CA GLU A 206 -15.56 6.75 9.86
C GLU A 206 -14.57 6.67 8.68
N ASN A 207 -13.97 5.51 8.45
CA ASN A 207 -13.27 5.22 7.21
C ASN A 207 -14.28 4.83 6.12
N LYS A 208 -14.72 5.79 5.34
CA LYS A 208 -15.70 5.60 4.25
C LYS A 208 -15.17 4.76 3.09
N SER A 209 -13.84 4.63 2.96
CA SER A 209 -13.23 3.80 1.94
C SER A 209 -13.51 2.32 2.20
N PHE A 210 -13.87 1.58 1.14
CA PHE A 210 -14.14 0.16 1.17
C PHE A 210 -13.41 -0.53 0.02
N VAL A 211 -12.61 -1.56 0.31
CA VAL A 211 -11.81 -2.29 -0.67
C VAL A 211 -12.57 -3.52 -1.15
N PHE A 212 -12.52 -3.74 -2.45
CA PHE A 212 -12.99 -4.92 -3.15
C PHE A 212 -11.81 -5.78 -3.56
N PHE A 213 -11.97 -7.09 -3.48
CA PHE A 213 -10.90 -8.05 -3.67
C PHE A 213 -11.09 -8.90 -4.94
N ARG A 214 -10.00 -9.56 -5.31
CA ARG A 214 -9.99 -10.69 -6.25
C ARG A 214 -9.26 -11.87 -5.63
N GLU A 215 -9.60 -13.07 -6.00
CA GLU A 215 -8.82 -14.26 -5.64
C GLU A 215 -7.48 -14.23 -6.38
N LEU A 216 -6.43 -14.70 -5.71
CA LEU A 216 -5.07 -14.76 -6.26
C LEU A 216 -4.57 -16.19 -6.29
N ASP A 217 -4.00 -16.59 -7.43
CA ASP A 217 -3.34 -17.89 -7.60
C ASP A 217 -1.91 -17.92 -7.04
N GLY A 218 -1.39 -16.76 -6.58
CA GLY A 218 0.00 -16.60 -6.14
C GLY A 218 0.17 -15.52 -5.07
N PRO A 219 1.42 -15.09 -4.81
CA PRO A 219 1.72 -14.06 -3.82
C PRO A 219 1.06 -12.73 -4.16
N PRO A 220 0.87 -11.83 -3.16
CA PRO A 220 0.28 -10.53 -3.38
C PRO A 220 1.11 -9.70 -4.36
N GLN A 221 0.42 -8.97 -5.22
CA GLN A 221 1.02 -8.11 -6.22
C GLN A 221 0.91 -6.65 -5.80
N GLY A 222 2.02 -5.91 -5.90
CA GLY A 222 2.03 -4.47 -5.73
C GLY A 222 1.43 -3.74 -6.94
N ALA A 223 1.39 -2.42 -6.86
CA ALA A 223 0.82 -1.55 -7.90
C ALA A 223 1.50 -1.70 -9.28
N MET A 224 2.72 -2.22 -9.33
CA MET A 224 3.42 -2.55 -10.57
C MET A 224 2.92 -3.84 -11.24
N GLY A 225 2.09 -4.64 -10.57
CA GLY A 225 1.65 -5.96 -11.04
C GLY A 225 2.69 -7.06 -10.86
N TYR A 226 3.73 -6.83 -10.07
CA TYR A 226 4.72 -7.84 -9.66
C TYR A 226 4.50 -8.22 -8.21
N ALA A 227 4.90 -9.47 -7.88
CA ALA A 227 4.86 -9.95 -6.51
C ALA A 227 5.69 -9.05 -5.58
N VAL A 228 5.11 -8.66 -4.44
CA VAL A 228 5.85 -7.99 -3.39
C VAL A 228 6.59 -9.00 -2.54
N THR A 229 7.80 -8.65 -2.12
CA THR A 229 8.69 -9.49 -1.33
C THR A 229 8.93 -8.85 0.03
N GLY A 230 8.74 -9.63 1.10
CA GLY A 230 8.97 -9.15 2.46
C GLY A 230 10.40 -8.65 2.66
N GLN A 231 10.58 -7.55 3.37
CA GLN A 231 11.85 -6.89 3.66
C GLN A 231 12.62 -6.39 2.39
N VAL A 232 11.91 -6.28 1.26
CA VAL A 232 12.47 -5.78 0.00
C VAL A 232 11.54 -4.74 -0.62
N SER A 233 10.24 -5.00 -0.66
CA SER A 233 9.26 -4.13 -1.32
C SER A 233 8.73 -3.07 -0.38
N ALA A 234 8.49 -1.89 -0.90
CA ALA A 234 7.83 -0.80 -0.18
C ALA A 234 6.77 -0.13 -1.06
N ALA A 235 5.74 0.43 -0.40
CA ALA A 235 4.82 1.34 -1.03
C ALA A 235 5.35 2.78 -0.91
N ALA A 236 5.15 3.57 -1.97
CA ALA A 236 5.55 4.97 -2.06
C ALA A 236 4.50 5.79 -2.83
N ASP A 237 4.62 7.11 -2.79
CA ASP A 237 3.80 7.99 -3.61
C ASP A 237 4.39 8.12 -5.03
N PRO A 238 3.72 7.60 -6.05
CA PRO A 238 4.26 7.59 -7.41
C PRO A 238 4.38 8.98 -8.04
N LYS A 239 3.85 10.02 -7.41
CA LYS A 239 4.07 11.41 -7.82
C LYS A 239 5.49 11.89 -7.57
N PHE A 240 6.18 11.28 -6.60
CA PHE A 240 7.52 11.67 -6.18
C PHE A 240 8.57 10.58 -6.39
N VAL A 241 8.16 9.32 -6.31
CA VAL A 241 9.04 8.15 -6.41
C VAL A 241 8.62 7.32 -7.61
N PRO A 242 9.45 7.18 -8.66
CA PRO A 242 9.16 6.28 -9.77
C PRO A 242 8.96 4.86 -9.27
N LEU A 243 7.84 4.23 -9.61
CA LEU A 243 7.64 2.83 -9.23
C LEU A 243 8.67 1.93 -9.92
N GLY A 244 9.27 1.04 -9.15
CA GLY A 244 10.42 0.22 -9.53
C GLY A 244 11.75 0.79 -9.08
N ALA A 245 11.80 2.06 -8.64
CA ALA A 245 13.04 2.67 -8.17
C ALA A 245 13.47 2.08 -6.82
N PRO A 246 14.77 1.77 -6.66
CA PRO A 246 15.35 1.48 -5.36
C PRO A 246 15.36 2.73 -4.48
N VAL A 247 15.11 2.55 -3.20
CA VAL A 247 15.16 3.60 -2.17
C VAL A 247 15.99 3.09 -1.01
N PHE A 248 17.00 3.85 -0.60
CA PHE A 248 17.72 3.57 0.64
C PHE A 248 17.12 4.38 1.77
N LEU A 249 16.64 3.69 2.81
CA LEU A 249 16.12 4.27 4.03
C LEU A 249 17.20 4.22 5.12
N SER A 250 17.53 5.37 5.71
CA SER A 250 18.40 5.50 6.88
C SER A 250 17.55 5.97 8.04
N MET A 251 17.15 5.04 8.90
CA MET A 251 16.07 5.26 9.87
C MET A 251 16.58 5.09 11.30
N ASP A 252 15.83 5.63 12.26
CA ASP A 252 16.04 5.45 13.71
C ASP A 252 15.75 4.01 14.18
N ARG A 253 15.19 3.17 13.31
CA ARG A 253 15.01 1.74 13.51
C ARG A 253 15.89 0.96 12.55
N GLN A 254 16.70 0.05 13.09
CA GLN A 254 17.62 -0.76 12.28
C GLN A 254 16.91 -1.70 11.30
N ASP A 255 15.78 -2.26 11.70
CA ASP A 255 14.98 -3.16 10.87
C ASP A 255 14.34 -2.46 9.64
N ALA A 256 14.10 -1.14 9.72
CA ALA A 256 13.62 -0.33 8.61
C ALA A 256 14.77 0.24 7.74
N THR A 257 16.01 0.26 8.29
CA THR A 257 17.18 0.78 7.57
C THR A 257 17.65 -0.22 6.52
N GLY A 258 17.83 0.25 5.28
CA GLY A 258 18.31 -0.60 4.19
C GLY A 258 17.76 -0.21 2.83
N LEU A 259 17.99 -1.09 1.87
CA LEU A 259 17.56 -0.92 0.49
C LEU A 259 16.17 -1.54 0.31
N TRP A 260 15.24 -0.72 -0.17
CA TRP A 260 13.87 -1.10 -0.51
C TRP A 260 13.59 -0.81 -1.98
N VAL A 261 12.61 -1.46 -2.56
CA VAL A 261 12.15 -1.18 -3.93
C VAL A 261 10.72 -0.67 -3.87
N ALA A 262 10.47 0.51 -4.44
CA ALA A 262 9.14 1.11 -4.51
C ALA A 262 8.26 0.35 -5.53
N GLN A 263 7.64 -0.74 -5.13
CA GLN A 263 6.83 -1.62 -6.01
C GLN A 263 5.34 -1.46 -5.80
N ASP A 264 4.94 -0.74 -4.76
CA ASP A 264 3.54 -0.64 -4.36
C ASP A 264 3.13 0.80 -4.06
N THR A 265 1.83 1.00 -3.84
CA THR A 265 1.23 2.28 -3.47
C THR A 265 0.18 2.07 -2.39
N GLY A 266 -0.08 3.09 -1.59
CA GLY A 266 -1.14 3.04 -0.57
C GLY A 266 -1.97 4.32 -0.54
N GLY A 267 -3.24 4.21 -0.15
CA GLY A 267 -4.14 5.35 -0.01
C GLY A 267 -3.62 6.39 0.99
N ALA A 268 -2.97 5.94 2.06
CA ALA A 268 -2.36 6.77 3.10
C ALA A 268 -0.89 7.13 2.82
N ILE A 269 -0.28 6.54 1.78
CA ILE A 269 1.14 6.75 1.46
C ILE A 269 1.25 7.91 0.48
N LYS A 270 1.31 9.12 1.02
CA LYS A 270 1.32 10.38 0.27
C LYS A 270 2.49 11.26 0.69
N GLY A 271 3.14 11.87 -0.30
CA GLY A 271 4.27 12.77 -0.12
C GLY A 271 5.61 12.16 -0.52
N ALA A 272 6.62 13.02 -0.64
CA ALA A 272 7.94 12.69 -1.22
C ALA A 272 8.70 11.59 -0.46
N ASN A 273 8.66 11.63 0.87
CA ASN A 273 9.47 10.78 1.74
C ASN A 273 8.60 9.93 2.67
N ARG A 274 7.43 9.51 2.19
CA ARG A 274 6.50 8.63 2.90
C ARG A 274 6.56 7.23 2.31
N PHE A 275 7.00 6.28 3.11
CA PHE A 275 7.15 4.88 2.71
C PHE A 275 6.34 3.96 3.63
N ASP A 276 5.92 2.82 3.08
CA ASP A 276 5.33 1.72 3.84
C ASP A 276 6.06 0.44 3.46
N THR A 277 6.81 -0.14 4.39
CA THR A 277 7.69 -1.29 4.15
C THR A 277 6.91 -2.59 4.28
N PHE A 278 7.07 -3.51 3.32
CA PHE A 278 6.39 -4.81 3.31
C PHE A 278 7.18 -5.85 4.11
N TRP A 279 6.54 -6.48 5.07
CA TRP A 279 7.20 -7.43 5.98
C TRP A 279 6.90 -8.90 5.67
N GLY A 280 6.13 -9.19 4.60
CA GLY A 280 5.73 -10.54 4.24
C GLY A 280 4.46 -10.97 4.96
N ALA A 281 4.38 -12.24 5.38
CA ALA A 281 3.18 -12.82 5.96
C ALA A 281 3.49 -13.49 7.31
N GLY A 282 2.42 -13.76 8.08
CA GLY A 282 2.49 -14.48 9.35
C GLY A 282 2.72 -13.58 10.56
N GLU A 283 2.82 -14.18 11.74
CA GLU A 283 2.77 -13.48 13.02
C GLU A 283 3.98 -12.55 13.24
N THR A 284 5.19 -12.98 12.83
CA THR A 284 6.39 -12.13 12.91
C THR A 284 6.24 -10.87 12.06
N ALA A 285 5.74 -11.01 10.82
CA ALA A 285 5.49 -9.88 9.94
C ALA A 285 4.41 -8.94 10.53
N ARG A 286 3.35 -9.50 11.10
CA ARG A 286 2.30 -8.76 11.81
C ARG A 286 2.87 -7.94 12.98
N ALA A 287 3.72 -8.56 13.79
CA ALA A 287 4.32 -7.89 14.95
C ALA A 287 5.23 -6.72 14.54
N VAL A 288 6.09 -6.93 13.55
CA VAL A 288 7.00 -5.89 13.07
C VAL A 288 6.23 -4.77 12.37
N ALA A 289 5.37 -5.11 11.40
CA ALA A 289 4.60 -4.12 10.64
C ALA A 289 3.67 -3.30 11.53
N GLY A 290 2.98 -3.96 12.47
CA GLY A 290 2.03 -3.30 13.38
C GLY A 290 2.66 -2.31 14.35
N GLY A 291 3.96 -2.48 14.65
CA GLY A 291 4.76 -1.57 15.47
C GLY A 291 5.70 -0.66 14.67
N MET A 292 5.65 -0.71 13.33
CA MET A 292 6.58 0.03 12.49
C MET A 292 6.19 1.51 12.39
N SER A 293 7.03 2.36 12.97
CA SER A 293 6.97 3.81 12.80
C SER A 293 8.41 4.33 12.97
N ALA A 294 9.11 4.45 11.87
CA ALA A 294 10.52 4.84 11.84
C ALA A 294 10.68 6.20 11.18
N ARG A 295 11.56 7.03 11.74
CA ARG A 295 11.91 8.35 11.23
C ARG A 295 13.36 8.38 10.82
N GLY A 296 13.69 9.19 9.82
CA GLY A 296 15.06 9.28 9.34
C GLY A 296 15.16 10.03 8.04
N THR A 297 16.01 9.54 7.15
CA THR A 297 16.20 10.10 5.81
C THR A 297 16.02 9.04 4.74
N ALA A 298 15.56 9.45 3.56
CA ALA A 298 15.42 8.59 2.41
C ALA A 298 16.27 9.10 1.23
N PHE A 299 16.88 8.15 0.53
CA PHE A 299 17.64 8.40 -0.68
C PHE A 299 17.00 7.62 -1.82
N LEU A 300 16.48 8.33 -2.81
CA LEU A 300 16.00 7.73 -4.04
C LEU A 300 17.21 7.43 -4.93
N LEU A 301 17.32 6.20 -5.40
CA LEU A 301 18.41 5.78 -6.29
C LEU A 301 17.91 5.81 -7.73
N LEU A 302 18.47 6.71 -8.53
CA LEU A 302 18.15 6.87 -9.94
C LEU A 302 19.33 6.42 -10.80
N PRO A 303 19.11 5.90 -12.01
CA PRO A 303 20.21 5.59 -12.92
C PRO A 303 21.10 6.82 -13.17
N ILE A 304 22.42 6.63 -13.15
CA ILE A 304 23.40 7.70 -13.38
C ILE A 304 23.09 8.45 -14.67
N GLY A 305 23.15 9.79 -14.61
CA GLY A 305 22.85 10.69 -15.71
C GLY A 305 21.39 11.14 -15.77
N THR A 306 20.51 10.56 -14.94
CA THR A 306 19.09 10.97 -14.88
C THR A 306 18.94 12.43 -14.46
N LEU A 307 19.68 12.87 -13.43
CA LEU A 307 19.63 14.24 -12.92
C LEU A 307 20.15 15.25 -13.96
N ALA A 308 21.28 14.93 -14.59
CA ALA A 308 21.86 15.77 -15.64
C ALA A 308 20.89 15.96 -16.82
N ARG A 309 20.26 14.88 -17.26
CA ARG A 309 19.24 14.91 -18.32
C ARG A 309 18.00 15.73 -17.91
N ALA A 310 17.60 15.65 -16.66
CA ALA A 310 16.45 16.40 -16.12
C ALA A 310 16.76 17.88 -15.82
N GLY A 311 18.03 18.32 -16.02
CA GLY A 311 18.46 19.69 -15.68
C GLY A 311 18.47 19.97 -14.19
N ILE A 312 18.49 18.93 -13.35
CA ILE A 312 18.52 19.05 -11.90
C ILE A 312 19.97 19.17 -11.46
N VAL A 313 20.35 20.34 -11.00
CA VAL A 313 21.68 20.58 -10.40
C VAL A 313 21.61 20.19 -8.93
N ALA A 314 22.38 19.18 -8.52
CA ALA A 314 22.51 18.86 -7.11
C ALA A 314 23.19 20.04 -6.38
N PRO A 315 22.61 20.58 -5.30
CA PRO A 315 23.28 21.62 -4.55
C PRO A 315 24.57 21.07 -3.92
N GLY A 316 25.72 21.54 -4.39
CA GLY A 316 27.05 21.25 -3.82
C GLY A 316 27.55 19.83 -4.10
N GLY A 317 28.21 19.68 -5.23
CA GLY A 317 28.83 18.46 -5.73
C GLY A 317 29.54 17.57 -4.71
N THR A 318 28.85 16.63 -4.18
CA THR A 318 29.38 15.33 -3.78
C THR A 318 28.21 14.36 -3.83
N VAL A 319 28.31 13.39 -4.71
CA VAL A 319 27.54 12.16 -4.62
C VAL A 319 27.87 11.59 -3.23
N GLY A 320 26.99 11.83 -2.27
CA GLY A 320 27.17 11.34 -0.91
C GLY A 320 27.24 9.82 -0.97
N ALA A 321 28.35 9.24 -0.52
CA ALA A 321 28.47 7.80 -0.36
C ALA A 321 27.26 7.29 0.43
N ILE A 322 26.66 6.19 -0.03
CA ILE A 322 25.60 5.49 0.71
C ILE A 322 26.11 5.29 2.14
N PRO A 323 25.39 5.77 3.18
CA PRO A 323 25.84 5.61 4.55
C PRO A 323 26.17 4.14 4.84
N GLN A 324 27.30 3.93 5.50
CA GLN A 324 27.66 2.58 5.95
C GLN A 324 26.66 2.14 7.02
N PRO A 325 26.23 0.86 7.05
CA PRO A 325 25.34 0.32 8.07
C PRO A 325 25.95 0.36 9.47
#